data_6834fe62ec9c18282dcbb50f6d703567
#
_entry.id   6834fe62ec9c18282dcbb50f6d703567
#
_cell.length_a   1.000
_cell.length_b   1.000
_cell.length_c   1.000
_cell.angle_alpha   90.00
_cell.angle_beta   90.00
_cell.angle_gamma   90.00
#
_symmetry.space_group_name_H-M   'P 1'
#
loop_
_entity.id
_entity.type
_entity.pdbx_description
1 polymer ?
#
loop_
_entity_poly.entity_id
_entity_poly.type
_entity_poly.pdbx_seq_one_letter_code
_entity_poly.pdbx_strand_id
1 'polypeptide(L)'
;MKFRSIFLIVLMVGGFWFITTHITAGPGGPSLGNLSLFGAHGSGSPLQLTEAEAAPAYDAEEQNNIAVYKRVLPSVVNITSKALVYNFFYGTVPQEGQGSGFVLDRAGHILTNFHVVDGANRGIEVTLSNKRRYPAKIVGTDKVHDLALLQISAPDLQPVTLADSTELSVGQKVYAIGNPFGLSGTMTCGIISSIRTLPAARDSESGSIEDAIQTDAAINPGNSGGPLLNSRGEVIGINTMIASNGANQSSGIGFAIPINTAKAVLAALTRYGRVKRPSLGISSYAIGPDLASQMGLAVDSGILIQRVIPGGAAERAGLRGGNEQAYVGNTPILLGGDLIVAIDGQQVNDPQDISAIMSKHQAGDTISVTFYRGRRQITLKLILGEARDSNT
;
A
#
# COMPACT_ATOMS: atom_id res chain seq x y z
N MET A 1 0.22 -11.72 -49.74
CA MET A 1 -1.09 -11.06 -49.46
C MET A 1 -1.09 -9.52 -49.52
N LYS A 2 -0.01 -8.83 -49.88
CA LYS A 2 0.05 -7.34 -49.88
C LYS A 2 -0.34 -6.64 -51.21
N PHE A 3 -0.33 -7.33 -52.34
CA PHE A 3 -0.63 -6.74 -53.64
C PHE A 3 -2.14 -6.55 -53.94
N ARG A 4 -3.00 -7.39 -53.40
CA ARG A 4 -4.46 -7.30 -53.59
C ARG A 4 -5.11 -6.12 -52.86
N SER A 5 -4.59 -5.76 -51.70
CA SER A 5 -5.13 -4.63 -50.94
C SER A 5 -4.75 -3.26 -51.55
N ILE A 6 -3.55 -3.15 -52.12
CA ILE A 6 -3.11 -1.93 -52.80
C ILE A 6 -3.93 -1.70 -54.07
N PHE A 7 -4.21 -2.75 -54.83
CA PHE A 7 -5.01 -2.66 -56.05
C PHE A 7 -6.45 -2.24 -55.79
N LEU A 8 -7.07 -2.69 -54.68
CA LEU A 8 -8.42 -2.27 -54.28
C LEU A 8 -8.47 -0.80 -53.87
N ILE A 9 -7.46 -0.31 -53.17
CA ILE A 9 -7.38 1.13 -52.74
C ILE A 9 -7.21 2.02 -53.98
N VAL A 10 -6.36 1.66 -54.91
CA VAL A 10 -6.16 2.41 -56.18
C VAL A 10 -7.44 2.43 -57.00
N LEU A 11 -8.19 1.33 -57.06
CA LEU A 11 -9.46 1.26 -57.75
C LEU A 11 -10.55 2.12 -57.10
N MET A 12 -10.61 2.14 -55.78
CA MET A 12 -11.55 3.01 -55.03
C MET A 12 -11.22 4.51 -55.19
N VAL A 13 -9.94 4.87 -55.07
CA VAL A 13 -9.52 6.29 -55.20
C VAL A 13 -9.66 6.74 -56.65
N GLY A 14 -9.30 5.88 -57.64
CA GLY A 14 -9.48 6.17 -59.08
C GLY A 14 -10.96 6.27 -59.46
N GLY A 15 -11.80 5.39 -58.93
CA GLY A 15 -13.26 5.44 -59.11
C GLY A 15 -13.90 6.72 -58.53
N PHE A 16 -13.50 7.08 -57.34
CA PHE A 16 -13.96 8.32 -56.72
C PHE A 16 -13.53 9.57 -57.49
N TRP A 17 -12.28 9.62 -57.94
CA TRP A 17 -11.77 10.72 -58.77
C TRP A 17 -12.47 10.80 -60.13
N PHE A 18 -12.72 9.65 -60.80
CA PHE A 18 -13.46 9.57 -62.08
C PHE A 18 -14.91 10.06 -61.93
N ILE A 19 -15.58 9.68 -60.86
CA ILE A 19 -16.96 10.09 -60.52
C ILE A 19 -16.97 11.60 -60.28
N THR A 20 -16.03 12.15 -59.50
CA THR A 20 -16.02 13.59 -59.22
C THR A 20 -15.65 14.48 -60.42
N THR A 21 -14.81 13.97 -61.34
CA THR A 21 -14.36 14.80 -62.49
C THR A 21 -15.27 14.69 -63.73
N HIS A 22 -15.97 13.54 -63.91
CA HIS A 22 -16.78 13.35 -65.13
C HIS A 22 -18.27 13.52 -64.90
N ILE A 23 -18.75 13.47 -63.67
CA ILE A 23 -20.18 13.77 -63.37
C ILE A 23 -20.44 15.25 -63.10
N THR A 24 -19.40 16.03 -62.75
CA THR A 24 -19.56 17.46 -62.42
C THR A 24 -19.12 18.47 -63.52
N ALA A 25 -18.54 18.01 -64.64
CA ALA A 25 -17.93 18.87 -65.63
C ALA A 25 -18.46 18.65 -67.07
N GLY A 26 -19.78 18.74 -67.31
CA GLY A 26 -20.34 18.75 -68.68
C GLY A 26 -21.55 19.70 -68.77
N PRO A 27 -21.53 20.66 -69.73
CA PRO A 27 -22.72 21.45 -70.01
C PRO A 27 -23.71 20.56 -70.80
N GLY A 28 -24.71 19.99 -70.12
CA GLY A 28 -25.76 19.17 -70.71
C GLY A 28 -25.99 17.77 -70.08
N GLY A 29 -25.37 17.46 -68.94
CA GLY A 29 -25.72 16.25 -68.15
C GLY A 29 -27.11 16.40 -67.52
N PRO A 30 -27.83 15.28 -67.28
CA PRO A 30 -29.11 15.34 -66.64
C PRO A 30 -28.94 16.04 -65.28
N SER A 31 -29.66 17.13 -65.10
CA SER A 31 -29.78 17.79 -63.83
C SER A 31 -30.20 16.78 -62.79
N LEU A 32 -29.29 16.37 -61.93
CA LEU A 32 -29.64 15.68 -60.69
C LEU A 32 -30.40 16.66 -59.79
N GLY A 33 -31.62 17.03 -60.30
CA GLY A 33 -32.58 17.78 -59.52
C GLY A 33 -32.82 16.96 -58.24
N ASN A 34 -32.37 17.53 -57.14
CA ASN A 34 -32.77 17.13 -55.78
C ASN A 34 -32.57 15.65 -55.40
N LEU A 35 -31.38 15.08 -55.64
CA LEU A 35 -30.94 14.06 -54.70
C LEU A 35 -30.44 14.74 -53.41
N SER A 36 -31.38 15.14 -52.60
CA SER A 36 -31.14 15.44 -51.20
C SER A 36 -30.78 14.12 -50.48
N LEU A 37 -29.49 13.71 -50.62
CA LEU A 37 -28.91 12.58 -49.88
C LEU A 37 -28.80 12.87 -48.38
N PHE A 38 -29.00 14.10 -48.01
CA PHE A 38 -29.30 14.50 -46.65
C PHE A 38 -30.80 14.82 -46.61
N GLY A 39 -31.61 13.84 -46.10
CA GLY A 39 -33.01 14.08 -45.84
C GLY A 39 -33.13 15.43 -45.18
N ALA A 40 -34.10 16.25 -45.65
CA ALA A 40 -34.48 17.47 -44.99
C ALA A 40 -34.55 17.13 -43.50
N HIS A 41 -33.65 17.75 -42.73
CA HIS A 41 -33.82 17.79 -41.30
C HIS A 41 -35.19 18.47 -41.13
N GLY A 42 -36.19 17.68 -40.83
CA GLY A 42 -37.49 18.26 -40.46
C GLY A 42 -37.18 19.36 -39.49
N SER A 43 -37.92 20.42 -39.54
CA SER A 43 -37.92 21.52 -38.58
C SER A 43 -38.15 20.95 -37.19
N GLY A 44 -37.16 20.22 -36.68
CA GLY A 44 -37.11 19.78 -35.28
C GLY A 44 -37.14 21.04 -34.47
N SER A 45 -38.10 21.12 -33.59
CA SER A 45 -38.13 22.20 -32.60
C SER A 45 -36.71 22.35 -32.02
N PRO A 46 -36.20 23.57 -31.90
CA PRO A 46 -34.86 23.80 -31.32
C PRO A 46 -34.79 23.06 -29.97
N LEU A 47 -33.65 22.40 -29.74
CA LEU A 47 -33.45 21.64 -28.48
C LEU A 47 -33.70 22.61 -27.32
N GLN A 48 -34.78 22.39 -26.58
CA GLN A 48 -35.07 23.16 -25.37
C GLN A 48 -34.34 22.50 -24.21
N LEU A 49 -33.17 23.08 -23.88
CA LEU A 49 -32.43 22.70 -22.66
C LEU A 49 -33.15 23.33 -21.47
N THR A 50 -33.53 22.52 -20.49
CA THR A 50 -34.00 23.01 -19.21
C THR A 50 -32.77 23.30 -18.36
N GLU A 51 -32.47 24.56 -18.14
CA GLU A 51 -31.40 24.98 -17.23
C GLU A 51 -31.95 25.01 -15.81
N ALA A 52 -31.20 24.46 -14.85
CA ALA A 52 -31.53 24.57 -13.45
C ALA A 52 -31.38 26.04 -13.01
N GLU A 53 -32.32 26.50 -12.21
CA GLU A 53 -32.13 27.78 -11.50
C GLU A 53 -30.85 27.70 -10.65
N ALA A 54 -30.19 28.86 -10.43
CA ALA A 54 -28.96 28.94 -9.65
C ALA A 54 -29.08 28.12 -8.36
N ALA A 55 -28.14 27.17 -8.18
CA ALA A 55 -28.22 26.21 -7.11
C ALA A 55 -28.41 26.89 -5.75
N PRO A 56 -29.32 26.40 -4.91
CA PRO A 56 -29.39 26.83 -3.52
C PRO A 56 -28.04 26.60 -2.84
N ALA A 57 -27.78 27.34 -1.78
CA ALA A 57 -26.55 27.16 -0.99
C ALA A 57 -26.35 25.68 -0.65
N TYR A 58 -25.08 25.20 -0.72
CA TYR A 58 -24.70 23.83 -0.38
C TYR A 58 -25.36 23.41 0.94
N ASP A 59 -25.78 22.14 1.06
CA ASP A 59 -26.25 21.60 2.31
C ASP A 59 -25.12 21.50 3.36
N ALA A 60 -25.46 21.19 4.59
CA ALA A 60 -24.47 21.15 5.69
C ALA A 60 -23.38 20.08 5.47
N GLU A 61 -23.74 18.96 4.81
CA GLU A 61 -22.80 17.90 4.50
C GLU A 61 -21.85 18.32 3.38
N GLU A 62 -22.36 18.89 2.31
CA GLU A 62 -21.55 19.42 1.21
C GLU A 62 -20.60 20.53 1.69
N GLN A 63 -21.10 21.44 2.54
CA GLN A 63 -20.28 22.49 3.14
C GLN A 63 -19.13 21.90 3.95
N ASN A 64 -19.38 20.88 4.76
CA ASN A 64 -18.35 20.21 5.53
C ASN A 64 -17.32 19.50 4.62
N ASN A 65 -17.79 18.77 3.60
CA ASN A 65 -16.92 18.08 2.64
C ASN A 65 -15.97 19.08 1.95
N ILE A 66 -16.50 20.21 1.47
CA ILE A 66 -15.75 21.28 0.83
C ILE A 66 -14.75 21.92 1.82
N ALA A 67 -15.19 22.19 3.06
CA ALA A 67 -14.35 22.79 4.09
C ALA A 67 -13.17 21.90 4.49
N VAL A 68 -13.40 20.61 4.71
CA VAL A 68 -12.35 19.62 5.03
C VAL A 68 -11.35 19.53 3.88
N TYR A 69 -11.83 19.39 2.64
CA TYR A 69 -10.96 19.32 1.46
C TYR A 69 -10.07 20.55 1.32
N LYS A 70 -10.65 21.76 1.34
CA LYS A 70 -9.89 23.00 1.20
C LYS A 70 -8.84 23.20 2.29
N ARG A 71 -9.16 22.81 3.52
CA ARG A 71 -8.26 22.96 4.66
C ARG A 71 -7.10 22.01 4.63
N VAL A 72 -7.34 20.71 4.25
CA VAL A 72 -6.33 19.66 4.37
C VAL A 72 -5.49 19.50 3.10
N LEU A 73 -6.06 19.77 1.92
CA LEU A 73 -5.36 19.61 0.65
C LEU A 73 -3.95 20.27 0.59
N PRO A 74 -3.72 21.47 1.15
CA PRO A 74 -2.38 22.07 1.14
C PRO A 74 -1.32 21.24 1.89
N SER A 75 -1.75 20.39 2.82
CA SER A 75 -0.88 19.52 3.61
C SER A 75 -0.63 18.16 2.93
N VAL A 76 -1.39 17.81 1.89
CA VAL A 76 -1.26 16.52 1.19
C VAL A 76 -0.33 16.67 0.00
N VAL A 77 0.63 15.76 -0.11
CA VAL A 77 1.68 15.79 -1.11
C VAL A 77 1.62 14.56 -2.01
N ASN A 78 2.12 14.70 -3.25
CA ASN A 78 2.46 13.57 -4.10
C ASN A 78 3.91 13.17 -3.84
N ILE A 79 4.17 11.87 -3.86
CA ILE A 79 5.51 11.29 -3.72
C ILE A 79 5.79 10.46 -4.95
N THR A 80 6.91 10.77 -5.61
CA THR A 80 7.44 9.99 -6.73
C THR A 80 8.75 9.36 -6.30
N SER A 81 8.79 8.04 -6.26
CA SER A 81 10.01 7.25 -6.01
C SER A 81 10.62 6.84 -7.35
N LYS A 82 11.94 7.01 -7.48
CA LYS A 82 12.68 6.70 -8.70
C LYS A 82 13.63 5.53 -8.44
N ALA A 83 13.50 4.48 -9.25
CA ALA A 83 14.33 3.28 -9.15
C ALA A 83 14.94 2.92 -10.50
N LEU A 84 16.08 2.22 -10.47
CA LEU A 84 16.60 1.47 -11.60
C LEU A 84 16.43 -0.01 -11.30
N VAL A 85 15.70 -0.70 -12.15
CA VAL A 85 15.43 -2.13 -12.04
C VAL A 85 16.09 -2.85 -13.22
N TYR A 86 16.78 -3.96 -12.93
CA TYR A 86 17.36 -4.78 -13.97
C TYR A 86 16.28 -5.66 -14.61
N ASN A 87 16.07 -5.49 -15.90
CA ASN A 87 15.20 -6.34 -16.71
C ASN A 87 16.08 -7.24 -17.58
N PHE A 88 15.81 -8.55 -17.58
CA PHE A 88 16.62 -9.53 -18.32
C PHE A 88 16.71 -9.24 -19.81
N PHE A 89 15.65 -8.69 -20.42
CA PHE A 89 15.59 -8.42 -21.87
C PHE A 89 16.07 -7.01 -22.25
N TYR A 90 15.90 -6.02 -21.37
CA TYR A 90 16.14 -4.60 -21.68
C TYR A 90 17.29 -3.99 -20.85
N GLY A 91 17.95 -4.80 -20.01
CA GLY A 91 18.97 -4.30 -19.10
C GLY A 91 18.37 -3.45 -17.98
N THR A 92 19.11 -2.42 -17.54
CA THR A 92 18.66 -1.54 -16.48
C THR A 92 17.67 -0.53 -17.01
N VAL A 93 16.40 -0.60 -16.53
CA VAL A 93 15.31 0.30 -16.92
C VAL A 93 14.89 1.18 -15.73
N PRO A 94 14.56 2.47 -15.97
CA PRO A 94 13.98 3.32 -14.94
C PRO A 94 12.55 2.87 -14.63
N GLN A 95 12.23 2.83 -13.35
CA GLN A 95 10.87 2.59 -12.84
C GLN A 95 10.51 3.71 -11.88
N GLU A 96 9.27 4.22 -11.99
CA GLU A 96 8.74 5.21 -11.08
C GLU A 96 7.57 4.63 -10.31
N GLY A 97 7.64 4.74 -8.97
CA GLY A 97 6.52 4.51 -8.06
C GLY A 97 5.84 5.82 -7.70
N GLN A 98 4.56 5.78 -7.43
CA GLN A 98 3.80 6.96 -7.03
C GLN A 98 2.90 6.65 -5.84
N GLY A 99 2.79 7.64 -4.95
CA GLY A 99 1.91 7.61 -3.80
C GLY A 99 1.64 9.01 -3.28
N SER A 100 1.00 9.07 -2.14
CA SER A 100 0.73 10.30 -1.40
C SER A 100 1.47 10.32 -0.07
N GLY A 101 1.49 11.48 0.54
CA GLY A 101 1.94 11.69 1.90
C GLY A 101 1.28 12.93 2.47
N PHE A 102 1.58 13.24 3.73
CA PHE A 102 1.11 14.49 4.33
C PHE A 102 2.16 15.08 5.27
N VAL A 103 2.12 16.40 5.35
CA VAL A 103 3.07 17.21 6.13
C VAL A 103 2.73 17.10 7.62
N LEU A 104 3.70 16.65 8.43
CA LEU A 104 3.54 16.55 9.89
C LEU A 104 3.88 17.84 10.62
N ASP A 105 4.89 18.57 10.13
CA ASP A 105 5.36 19.79 10.79
C ASP A 105 5.96 20.78 9.79
N ARG A 106 6.30 21.97 10.29
CA ARG A 106 6.93 23.04 9.50
C ARG A 106 8.42 22.79 9.22
N ALA A 107 9.04 21.80 9.88
CA ALA A 107 10.41 21.38 9.58
C ALA A 107 10.51 20.54 8.32
N GLY A 108 9.36 20.18 7.72
CA GLY A 108 9.28 19.46 6.47
C GLY A 108 9.21 17.94 6.62
N HIS A 109 8.87 17.44 7.78
CA HIS A 109 8.60 16.03 7.96
C HIS A 109 7.30 15.63 7.26
N ILE A 110 7.36 14.56 6.47
CA ILE A 110 6.24 14.00 5.70
C ILE A 110 6.09 12.54 6.07
N LEU A 111 4.88 12.14 6.43
CA LEU A 111 4.52 10.75 6.66
C LEU A 111 3.89 10.14 5.41
N THR A 112 4.28 8.90 5.11
CA THR A 112 3.77 8.10 4.00
C THR A 112 3.89 6.61 4.30
N ASN A 113 3.50 5.74 3.37
CA ASN A 113 3.76 4.30 3.47
C ASN A 113 5.20 3.96 3.08
N PHE A 114 5.72 2.87 3.66
CA PHE A 114 7.03 2.32 3.30
C PHE A 114 7.05 1.85 1.84
N HIS A 115 6.02 1.11 1.41
CA HIS A 115 5.96 0.59 0.03
C HIS A 115 5.96 1.70 -1.05
N VAL A 116 5.58 2.94 -0.73
CA VAL A 116 5.66 4.09 -1.65
C VAL A 116 7.12 4.48 -1.95
N VAL A 117 8.03 4.26 -1.01
CA VAL A 117 9.44 4.65 -1.10
C VAL A 117 10.39 3.47 -1.23
N ASP A 118 9.87 2.24 -1.14
CA ASP A 118 10.67 1.02 -1.24
C ASP A 118 11.36 0.93 -2.61
N GLY A 119 12.61 0.49 -2.61
CA GLY A 119 13.41 0.40 -3.82
C GLY A 119 13.83 1.72 -4.47
N ALA A 120 13.56 2.87 -3.87
CA ALA A 120 13.89 4.21 -4.41
C ALA A 120 15.43 4.48 -4.42
N ASN A 121 16.17 3.77 -5.28
CA ASN A 121 17.64 3.87 -5.36
C ASN A 121 18.14 5.06 -6.21
N ARG A 122 17.25 5.84 -6.82
CA ARG A 122 17.55 7.04 -7.63
C ARG A 122 16.94 8.32 -7.06
N GLY A 123 16.38 8.23 -5.85
CA GLY A 123 15.87 9.36 -5.11
C GLY A 123 14.35 9.44 -5.06
N ILE A 124 13.90 10.33 -4.21
CA ILE A 124 12.47 10.59 -3.95
C ILE A 124 12.22 12.06 -4.21
N GLU A 125 11.13 12.35 -4.93
CA GLU A 125 10.66 13.69 -5.21
C GLU A 125 9.28 13.88 -4.59
N VAL A 126 9.10 14.99 -3.89
CA VAL A 126 7.82 15.38 -3.29
C VAL A 126 7.27 16.58 -4.05
N THR A 127 6.04 16.47 -4.52
CA THR A 127 5.31 17.56 -5.19
C THR A 127 4.23 18.06 -4.24
N LEU A 128 4.29 19.35 -3.89
CA LEU A 128 3.28 20.02 -3.05
C LEU A 128 2.01 20.35 -3.87
N SER A 129 0.93 20.68 -3.18
CA SER A 129 -0.35 21.10 -3.80
C SER A 129 -0.21 22.31 -4.73
N ASN A 130 0.78 23.20 -4.51
CA ASN A 130 1.13 24.33 -5.39
C ASN A 130 2.00 23.93 -6.59
N LYS A 131 2.17 22.62 -6.86
CA LYS A 131 2.96 22.02 -7.97
C LYS A 131 4.47 22.23 -7.87
N ARG A 132 4.99 22.81 -6.79
CA ARG A 132 6.43 22.89 -6.55
C ARG A 132 6.97 21.54 -6.14
N ARG A 133 8.15 21.18 -6.67
CA ARG A 133 8.83 19.89 -6.45
C ARG A 133 10.04 20.08 -5.58
N TYR A 134 10.24 19.17 -4.66
CA TYR A 134 11.37 19.17 -3.71
C TYR A 134 11.97 17.77 -3.61
N PRO A 135 13.31 17.64 -3.62
CA PRO A 135 13.96 16.38 -3.29
C PRO A 135 13.68 16.04 -1.84
N ALA A 136 13.38 14.78 -1.58
CA ALA A 136 13.12 14.28 -0.24
C ALA A 136 14.22 13.32 0.21
N LYS A 137 14.51 13.33 1.51
CA LYS A 137 15.38 12.36 2.18
C LYS A 137 14.53 11.45 3.04
N ILE A 138 14.86 10.16 3.09
CA ILE A 138 14.29 9.23 4.05
C ILE A 138 14.93 9.53 5.41
N VAL A 139 14.12 9.90 6.40
CA VAL A 139 14.52 10.08 7.80
C VAL A 139 14.52 8.73 8.50
N GLY A 140 13.49 7.92 8.24
CA GLY A 140 13.41 6.57 8.79
C GLY A 140 12.25 5.78 8.17
N THR A 141 12.33 4.45 8.33
CA THR A 141 11.33 3.51 7.82
C THR A 141 10.93 2.48 8.87
N ASP A 142 9.70 2.02 8.77
CA ASP A 142 9.14 0.92 9.52
C ASP A 142 8.40 -0.02 8.56
N LYS A 143 9.08 -1.05 8.11
CA LYS A 143 8.54 -2.04 7.17
C LYS A 143 7.37 -2.83 7.77
N VAL A 144 7.43 -3.08 9.08
CA VAL A 144 6.41 -3.90 9.79
C VAL A 144 5.05 -3.23 9.75
N HIS A 145 4.99 -1.91 9.99
CA HIS A 145 3.74 -1.16 9.93
C HIS A 145 3.57 -0.39 8.61
N ASP A 146 4.39 -0.67 7.60
CA ASP A 146 4.32 -0.01 6.29
C ASP A 146 4.38 1.52 6.40
N LEU A 147 5.31 2.08 7.18
CA LEU A 147 5.47 3.52 7.41
C LEU A 147 6.83 4.03 6.97
N ALA A 148 6.87 5.23 6.41
CA ALA A 148 8.09 5.97 6.09
C ALA A 148 7.96 7.44 6.49
N LEU A 149 9.01 7.95 7.12
CA LEU A 149 9.18 9.36 7.45
C LEU A 149 10.18 9.98 6.49
N LEU A 150 9.73 10.97 5.73
CA LEU A 150 10.56 11.74 4.80
C LEU A 150 10.79 13.14 5.34
N GLN A 151 11.78 13.84 4.79
CA GLN A 151 12.03 15.25 5.03
C GLN A 151 12.33 16.00 3.74
N ILE A 152 11.69 17.15 3.58
CA ILE A 152 11.95 18.15 2.53
C ILE A 152 12.34 19.49 3.14
N SER A 153 13.01 20.33 2.35
CA SER A 153 13.26 21.75 2.70
C SER A 153 12.39 22.61 1.80
N ALA A 154 11.22 23.01 2.30
CA ALA A 154 10.27 23.87 1.59
C ALA A 154 9.73 24.96 2.53
N PRO A 155 9.50 26.18 2.02
CA PRO A 155 8.84 27.23 2.78
C PRO A 155 7.32 26.99 2.89
N ASP A 156 6.69 27.64 3.84
CA ASP A 156 5.23 27.79 3.95
C ASP A 156 4.44 26.48 4.03
N LEU A 157 5.05 25.46 4.63
CA LEU A 157 4.41 24.15 4.83
C LEU A 157 3.24 24.27 5.82
N GLN A 158 2.14 23.63 5.50
CA GLN A 158 0.94 23.54 6.33
C GLN A 158 0.86 22.13 6.95
N PRO A 159 1.10 21.97 8.25
CA PRO A 159 0.96 20.67 8.92
C PRO A 159 -0.51 20.25 9.07
N VAL A 160 -0.76 18.93 9.04
CA VAL A 160 -2.05 18.36 9.44
C VAL A 160 -2.22 18.38 10.95
N THR A 161 -3.47 18.23 11.40
CA THR A 161 -3.79 17.92 12.80
C THR A 161 -3.99 16.41 12.94
N LEU A 162 -3.26 15.79 13.89
CA LEU A 162 -3.38 14.35 14.18
C LEU A 162 -4.41 14.13 15.28
N ALA A 163 -5.43 13.32 15.02
CA ALA A 163 -6.42 12.89 16.00
C ALA A 163 -5.89 11.76 16.90
N ASP A 164 -6.71 11.28 17.81
CA ASP A 164 -6.52 10.03 18.53
C ASP A 164 -7.33 8.91 17.84
N SER A 165 -6.70 7.79 17.53
CA SER A 165 -7.35 6.64 16.91
C SER A 165 -7.75 5.54 17.89
N THR A 166 -7.71 5.79 19.21
CA THR A 166 -8.06 4.79 20.22
C THR A 166 -9.58 4.52 20.27
N GLU A 167 -10.40 5.58 20.13
CA GLU A 167 -11.86 5.50 20.29
C GLU A 167 -12.59 5.70 18.97
N LEU A 168 -12.14 5.04 17.92
CA LEU A 168 -12.85 5.05 16.64
C LEU A 168 -14.07 4.14 16.69
N SER A 169 -15.14 4.53 15.98
CA SER A 169 -16.40 3.78 15.96
C SER A 169 -16.79 3.43 14.53
N VAL A 170 -17.30 2.21 14.35
CA VAL A 170 -17.92 1.79 13.09
C VAL A 170 -19.12 2.69 12.78
N GLY A 171 -19.26 3.09 11.52
CA GLY A 171 -20.25 4.07 11.07
C GLY A 171 -19.76 5.53 11.12
N GLN A 172 -18.63 5.82 11.72
CA GLN A 172 -18.03 7.16 11.73
C GLN A 172 -17.63 7.58 10.32
N LYS A 173 -18.02 8.79 9.89
CA LYS A 173 -17.69 9.35 8.58
C LYS A 173 -16.21 9.60 8.43
N VAL A 174 -15.65 9.23 7.28
CA VAL A 174 -14.23 9.43 6.96
C VAL A 174 -14.03 9.98 5.55
N TYR A 175 -12.88 10.63 5.37
CA TYR A 175 -12.43 11.13 4.07
C TYR A 175 -11.01 10.63 3.81
N ALA A 176 -10.79 9.99 2.67
CA ALA A 176 -9.46 9.67 2.20
C ALA A 176 -9.02 10.72 1.18
N ILE A 177 -7.88 11.36 1.42
CA ILE A 177 -7.31 12.33 0.47
C ILE A 177 -5.98 11.78 -0.05
N GLY A 178 -5.80 11.87 -1.38
CA GLY A 178 -4.56 11.62 -2.05
C GLY A 178 -4.24 12.70 -3.07
N ASN A 179 -3.03 12.69 -3.59
CA ASN A 179 -2.60 13.58 -4.66
C ASN A 179 -1.93 12.77 -5.79
N PRO A 180 -2.68 11.85 -6.43
CA PRO A 180 -2.15 11.06 -7.54
C PRO A 180 -1.68 12.01 -8.65
N PHE A 181 -0.52 11.72 -9.21
CA PHE A 181 0.11 12.47 -10.31
C PHE A 181 0.49 13.94 -10.02
N GLY A 182 0.33 14.44 -8.77
CA GLY A 182 0.66 15.82 -8.41
C GLY A 182 -0.15 16.89 -9.16
N LEU A 183 -1.26 16.51 -9.81
CA LEU A 183 -2.06 17.42 -10.64
C LEU A 183 -3.12 18.15 -9.83
N SER A 184 -3.91 17.42 -9.09
CA SER A 184 -4.94 17.92 -8.16
C SER A 184 -5.27 16.85 -7.15
N GLY A 185 -5.51 17.25 -5.91
CA GLY A 185 -5.90 16.29 -4.86
C GLY A 185 -7.22 15.61 -5.19
N THR A 186 -7.32 14.35 -4.83
CA THR A 186 -8.55 13.56 -4.93
C THR A 186 -9.06 13.28 -3.52
N MET A 187 -10.33 13.50 -3.27
CA MET A 187 -11.00 13.13 -2.02
C MET A 187 -12.06 12.09 -2.29
N THR A 188 -12.08 11.04 -1.49
CA THR A 188 -13.17 10.06 -1.43
C THR A 188 -13.78 10.09 -0.03
N CYS A 189 -15.06 9.77 0.07
CA CYS A 189 -15.83 9.79 1.31
C CYS A 189 -16.43 8.41 1.56
N GLY A 190 -16.50 8.02 2.81
CA GLY A 190 -17.11 6.79 3.28
C GLY A 190 -17.25 6.79 4.79
N ILE A 191 -17.32 5.59 5.36
CA ILE A 191 -17.41 5.38 6.82
C ILE A 191 -16.34 4.39 7.27
N ILE A 192 -16.10 4.33 8.56
CA ILE A 192 -15.39 3.20 9.18
C ILE A 192 -16.31 1.99 9.11
N SER A 193 -15.93 0.99 8.33
CA SER A 193 -16.73 -0.24 8.12
C SER A 193 -16.41 -1.29 9.18
N SER A 194 -15.17 -1.33 9.68
CA SER A 194 -14.71 -2.26 10.73
C SER A 194 -13.36 -1.79 11.29
N ILE A 195 -13.03 -2.27 12.49
CA ILE A 195 -11.69 -2.17 13.07
C ILE A 195 -11.24 -3.60 13.35
N ARG A 196 -10.09 -4.00 12.81
CA ARG A 196 -9.61 -5.38 12.92
C ARG A 196 -8.12 -5.49 12.75
N THR A 197 -7.53 -6.52 13.32
CA THR A 197 -6.14 -6.88 13.03
C THR A 197 -6.04 -7.48 11.63
N LEU A 198 -5.15 -6.91 10.81
CA LEU A 198 -4.80 -7.47 9.51
C LEU A 198 -3.55 -8.33 9.67
N PRO A 199 -3.60 -9.61 9.31
CA PRO A 199 -2.43 -10.47 9.36
C PRO A 199 -1.37 -9.99 8.38
N ALA A 200 -0.11 -10.23 8.68
CA ALA A 200 0.99 -10.08 7.74
C ALA A 200 0.70 -10.89 6.46
N ALA A 201 1.00 -10.34 5.30
CA ALA A 201 0.95 -11.13 4.07
C ALA A 201 1.96 -12.28 4.16
N ARG A 202 1.59 -13.49 3.69
CA ARG A 202 2.38 -14.73 3.88
C ARG A 202 3.84 -14.63 3.45
N ASP A 203 4.14 -13.78 2.47
CA ASP A 203 5.47 -13.63 1.88
C ASP A 203 6.04 -12.21 2.07
N SER A 204 5.42 -11.37 2.93
CA SER A 204 5.90 -10.02 3.19
C SER A 204 6.64 -9.94 4.52
N GLU A 205 7.71 -9.16 4.56
CA GLU A 205 8.41 -8.77 5.79
C GLU A 205 7.56 -7.83 6.68
N SER A 206 6.38 -7.41 6.19
CA SER A 206 5.42 -6.60 6.93
C SER A 206 4.80 -7.40 8.05
N GLY A 207 4.70 -6.83 9.22
CA GLY A 207 4.00 -7.41 10.37
C GLY A 207 2.48 -7.31 10.23
N SER A 208 1.76 -7.80 11.23
CA SER A 208 0.33 -7.54 11.38
C SER A 208 0.09 -6.05 11.68
N ILE A 209 -0.97 -5.50 11.12
CA ILE A 209 -1.46 -4.16 11.47
C ILE A 209 -2.59 -4.36 12.46
N GLU A 210 -2.33 -4.06 13.74
CA GLU A 210 -3.34 -4.08 14.78
C GLU A 210 -4.30 -2.90 14.62
N ASP A 211 -5.57 -3.12 14.95
CA ASP A 211 -6.65 -2.13 14.87
C ASP A 211 -6.76 -1.40 13.51
N ALA A 212 -6.37 -2.06 12.42
CA ALA A 212 -6.47 -1.49 11.08
C ALA A 212 -7.89 -0.99 10.82
N ILE A 213 -8.00 0.24 10.30
CA ILE A 213 -9.27 0.87 9.99
C ILE A 213 -9.72 0.39 8.62
N GLN A 214 -10.81 -0.38 8.56
CA GLN A 214 -11.46 -0.72 7.30
C GLN A 214 -12.47 0.36 6.94
N THR A 215 -12.51 0.76 5.67
CA THR A 215 -13.42 1.78 5.15
C THR A 215 -13.95 1.41 3.77
N ASP A 216 -15.15 1.89 3.42
CA ASP A 216 -15.72 1.85 2.08
C ASP A 216 -15.37 3.10 1.26
N ALA A 217 -14.72 4.11 1.86
CA ALA A 217 -14.09 5.18 1.08
C ALA A 217 -13.12 4.57 0.08
N ALA A 218 -13.23 4.94 -1.20
CA ALA A 218 -12.44 4.33 -2.25
C ALA A 218 -10.94 4.63 -2.06
N ILE A 219 -10.16 3.61 -1.71
CA ILE A 219 -8.69 3.64 -1.67
C ILE A 219 -8.19 3.00 -2.97
N ASN A 220 -7.44 3.78 -3.75
CA ASN A 220 -6.90 3.38 -5.05
C ASN A 220 -5.42 3.74 -5.11
N PRO A 221 -4.66 3.19 -6.10
CA PRO A 221 -3.30 3.65 -6.38
C PRO A 221 -3.24 5.18 -6.49
N GLY A 222 -2.36 5.79 -5.70
CA GLY A 222 -2.23 7.24 -5.57
C GLY A 222 -2.81 7.84 -4.29
N ASN A 223 -3.74 7.18 -3.58
CA ASN A 223 -4.16 7.59 -2.24
C ASN A 223 -3.29 6.97 -1.14
N SER A 224 -2.58 5.86 -1.44
CA SER A 224 -1.68 5.20 -0.48
C SER A 224 -0.65 6.17 0.08
N GLY A 225 -0.47 6.16 1.40
CA GLY A 225 0.36 7.09 2.14
C GLY A 225 -0.31 8.43 2.47
N GLY A 226 -1.43 8.76 1.83
CA GLY A 226 -2.23 9.93 2.16
C GLY A 226 -3.03 9.76 3.46
N PRO A 227 -3.60 10.85 4.01
CA PRO A 227 -4.35 10.80 5.24
C PRO A 227 -5.75 10.22 5.07
N LEU A 228 -6.20 9.41 6.04
CA LEU A 228 -7.60 9.16 6.36
C LEU A 228 -8.02 10.14 7.46
N LEU A 229 -9.10 10.88 7.24
CA LEU A 229 -9.54 11.97 8.08
C LEU A 229 -10.92 11.69 8.70
N ASN A 230 -11.17 12.24 9.87
CA ASN A 230 -12.52 12.33 10.44
C ASN A 230 -13.30 13.54 9.86
N SER A 231 -14.55 13.72 10.26
CA SER A 231 -15.41 14.83 9.82
C SER A 231 -14.90 16.22 10.20
N ARG A 232 -13.97 16.32 11.15
CA ARG A 232 -13.28 17.57 11.52
C ARG A 232 -12.02 17.82 10.67
N GLY A 233 -11.65 16.92 9.74
CA GLY A 233 -10.42 16.99 8.94
C GLY A 233 -9.15 16.74 9.73
N GLU A 234 -9.23 16.00 10.83
CA GLU A 234 -8.11 15.53 11.62
C GLU A 234 -7.72 14.13 11.15
N VAL A 235 -6.43 13.83 11.10
CA VAL A 235 -5.91 12.54 10.63
C VAL A 235 -6.13 11.46 11.67
N ILE A 236 -6.91 10.44 11.33
CA ILE A 236 -7.16 9.24 12.13
C ILE A 236 -6.38 8.03 11.65
N GLY A 237 -5.86 8.06 10.41
CA GLY A 237 -5.08 6.96 9.83
C GLY A 237 -4.31 7.35 8.58
N ILE A 238 -3.53 6.41 8.07
CA ILE A 238 -2.76 6.50 6.83
C ILE A 238 -3.35 5.49 5.85
N ASN A 239 -3.87 5.96 4.72
CA ASN A 239 -4.42 5.09 3.68
C ASN A 239 -3.35 4.11 3.21
N THR A 240 -3.67 2.82 3.21
CA THR A 240 -2.78 1.79 2.67
C THR A 240 -3.57 0.83 1.79
N MET A 241 -2.99 0.44 0.67
CA MET A 241 -3.56 -0.57 -0.18
C MET A 241 -2.97 -1.91 0.22
N ILE A 242 -3.68 -2.65 1.05
CA ILE A 242 -3.33 -4.05 1.32
C ILE A 242 -3.80 -4.84 0.11
N ALA A 243 -2.84 -5.44 -0.60
CA ALA A 243 -3.09 -6.23 -1.79
C ALA A 243 -4.14 -7.32 -1.52
N SER A 244 -5.37 -7.10 -1.99
CA SER A 244 -6.39 -8.12 -2.04
C SER A 244 -6.39 -8.73 -3.45
N ASN A 245 -5.92 -9.97 -3.55
CA ASN A 245 -6.18 -10.88 -4.67
C ASN A 245 -5.96 -10.36 -6.11
N GLY A 246 -4.92 -9.54 -6.33
CA GLY A 246 -4.48 -9.19 -7.70
C GLY A 246 -5.36 -8.17 -8.44
N ALA A 247 -6.38 -7.59 -7.83
CA ALA A 247 -7.17 -6.53 -8.43
C ALA A 247 -6.61 -5.15 -8.04
N ASN A 248 -6.05 -4.41 -9.00
CA ASN A 248 -5.53 -3.05 -8.82
C ASN A 248 -6.63 -1.97 -8.66
N GLN A 249 -7.83 -2.34 -8.23
CA GLN A 249 -8.96 -1.42 -8.08
C GLN A 249 -9.67 -1.65 -6.75
N SER A 250 -10.21 -0.57 -6.17
CA SER A 250 -11.03 -0.65 -4.96
C SER A 250 -12.26 -1.53 -5.20
N SER A 251 -12.40 -2.57 -4.38
CA SER A 251 -13.59 -3.43 -4.33
C SER A 251 -14.64 -2.91 -3.32
N GLY A 252 -14.53 -1.65 -2.88
CA GLY A 252 -15.33 -1.13 -1.76
C GLY A 252 -14.77 -1.51 -0.38
N ILE A 253 -13.57 -2.07 -0.34
CA ILE A 253 -12.85 -2.43 0.90
C ILE A 253 -11.49 -1.76 0.85
N GLY A 254 -11.34 -0.69 1.60
CA GLY A 254 -10.07 0.01 1.82
C GLY A 254 -9.58 -0.19 3.25
N PHE A 255 -8.29 0.01 3.46
CA PHE A 255 -7.69 -0.06 4.78
C PHE A 255 -6.82 1.16 5.06
N ALA A 256 -6.73 1.52 6.33
CA ALA A 256 -5.78 2.52 6.80
C ALA A 256 -5.09 2.07 8.09
N ILE A 257 -3.82 2.44 8.21
CA ILE A 257 -3.02 2.25 9.42
C ILE A 257 -3.47 3.28 10.44
N PRO A 258 -3.81 2.91 11.70
CA PRO A 258 -4.21 3.87 12.71
C PRO A 258 -3.13 4.93 12.96
N ILE A 259 -3.53 6.18 13.16
CA ILE A 259 -2.55 7.26 13.37
C ILE A 259 -1.73 7.08 14.67
N ASN A 260 -2.28 6.42 15.68
CA ASN A 260 -1.56 6.14 16.92
C ASN A 260 -0.40 5.16 16.71
N THR A 261 -0.54 4.21 15.78
CA THR A 261 0.56 3.32 15.35
C THR A 261 1.73 4.15 14.82
N ALA A 262 1.45 5.14 13.95
CA ALA A 262 2.49 6.03 13.45
C ALA A 262 3.10 6.88 14.58
N LYS A 263 2.27 7.50 15.46
CA LYS A 263 2.75 8.30 16.59
C LYS A 263 3.70 7.53 17.50
N ALA A 264 3.41 6.26 17.75
CA ALA A 264 4.24 5.40 18.61
C ALA A 264 5.67 5.21 18.05
N VAL A 265 5.84 5.22 16.74
CA VAL A 265 7.13 4.95 16.09
C VAL A 265 7.86 6.21 15.63
N LEU A 266 7.20 7.38 15.50
CA LEU A 266 7.80 8.61 14.97
C LEU A 266 9.08 9.03 15.69
N ALA A 267 9.12 8.94 17.03
CA ALA A 267 10.32 9.27 17.80
C ALA A 267 11.50 8.35 17.47
N ALA A 268 11.24 7.05 17.28
CA ALA A 268 12.27 6.08 16.91
C ALA A 268 12.75 6.30 15.46
N LEU A 269 11.83 6.58 14.52
CA LEU A 269 12.17 6.89 13.14
C LEU A 269 13.03 8.16 13.05
N THR A 270 12.68 9.21 13.78
CA THR A 270 13.45 10.47 13.80
C THR A 270 14.84 10.28 14.42
N ARG A 271 14.95 9.51 15.51
CA ARG A 271 16.21 9.39 16.26
C ARG A 271 17.16 8.35 15.69
N TYR A 272 16.63 7.22 15.22
CA TYR A 272 17.40 6.03 14.84
C TYR A 272 17.26 5.64 13.39
N GLY A 273 16.39 6.29 12.63
CA GLY A 273 16.06 5.94 11.24
C GLY A 273 15.23 4.65 11.11
N ARG A 274 14.96 3.97 12.20
CA ARG A 274 14.21 2.70 12.22
C ARG A 274 13.61 2.42 13.60
N VAL A 275 12.66 1.50 13.65
CA VAL A 275 12.12 0.99 14.91
C VAL A 275 12.97 -0.18 15.39
N LYS A 276 13.54 -0.05 16.58
CA LYS A 276 14.30 -1.14 17.23
C LYS A 276 13.31 -2.14 17.80
N ARG A 277 13.20 -3.30 17.19
CA ARG A 277 12.32 -4.38 17.65
C ARG A 277 13.12 -5.49 18.29
N PRO A 278 12.59 -6.09 19.39
CA PRO A 278 13.19 -7.28 19.96
C PRO A 278 13.06 -8.45 18.96
N SER A 279 14.08 -9.30 18.92
CA SER A 279 14.10 -10.46 18.04
C SER A 279 14.76 -11.65 18.70
N LEU A 280 14.16 -12.82 18.50
CA LEU A 280 14.80 -14.11 18.82
C LEU A 280 15.98 -14.41 17.87
N GLY A 281 15.95 -13.87 16.66
CA GLY A 281 16.93 -14.17 15.61
C GLY A 281 16.75 -15.58 15.04
N ILE A 282 15.53 -15.94 14.68
CA ILE A 282 15.19 -17.22 14.07
C ILE A 282 14.34 -17.03 12.81
N SER A 283 14.43 -18.00 11.89
CA SER A 283 13.41 -18.29 10.89
C SER A 283 12.65 -19.53 11.35
N SER A 284 11.34 -19.52 11.29
CA SER A 284 10.51 -20.53 11.93
C SER A 284 9.36 -21.02 11.06
N TYR A 285 8.77 -22.15 11.45
CA TYR A 285 7.59 -22.73 10.84
C TYR A 285 6.61 -23.20 11.92
N ALA A 286 5.33 -22.87 11.80
CA ALA A 286 4.31 -23.31 12.74
C ALA A 286 3.97 -24.79 12.53
N ILE A 287 4.01 -25.58 13.60
CA ILE A 287 3.60 -26.98 13.62
C ILE A 287 2.23 -27.04 14.29
N GLY A 288 1.22 -27.46 13.54
CA GLY A 288 -0.10 -27.74 14.07
C GLY A 288 -0.31 -29.23 14.41
N PRO A 289 -1.47 -29.60 14.99
CA PRO A 289 -1.72 -30.96 15.53
C PRO A 289 -1.55 -32.09 14.52
N ASP A 290 -2.04 -31.89 13.29
CA ASP A 290 -1.95 -32.90 12.23
C ASP A 290 -0.49 -33.19 11.86
N LEU A 291 0.31 -32.14 11.68
CA LEU A 291 1.73 -32.28 11.34
C LEU A 291 2.54 -32.81 12.53
N ALA A 292 2.23 -32.36 13.74
CA ALA A 292 2.86 -32.85 14.96
C ALA A 292 2.66 -34.38 15.13
N SER A 293 1.43 -34.87 14.90
CA SER A 293 1.09 -36.27 14.91
C SER A 293 1.86 -37.08 13.85
N GLN A 294 1.90 -36.57 12.59
CA GLN A 294 2.64 -37.20 11.50
C GLN A 294 4.15 -37.30 11.78
N MET A 295 4.71 -36.31 12.44
CA MET A 295 6.13 -36.22 12.80
C MET A 295 6.44 -37.01 14.12
N GLY A 296 5.44 -37.53 14.82
CA GLY A 296 5.61 -38.21 16.09
C GLY A 296 6.19 -37.34 17.21
N LEU A 297 5.82 -36.04 17.21
CA LEU A 297 6.28 -35.07 18.20
C LEU A 297 5.64 -35.35 19.58
N ALA A 298 6.29 -34.86 20.64
CA ALA A 298 5.81 -35.02 22.02
C ALA A 298 4.72 -34.00 22.40
N VAL A 299 4.37 -33.10 21.52
CA VAL A 299 3.38 -32.02 21.70
C VAL A 299 2.57 -31.82 20.43
N ASP A 300 1.36 -31.30 20.57
CA ASP A 300 0.42 -31.15 19.46
C ASP A 300 0.65 -29.90 18.63
N SER A 301 1.43 -28.92 19.12
CA SER A 301 1.71 -27.67 18.41
C SER A 301 2.98 -27.03 18.91
N GLY A 302 3.49 -26.06 18.13
CA GLY A 302 4.64 -25.24 18.50
C GLY A 302 5.31 -24.62 17.28
N ILE A 303 6.39 -23.90 17.51
CA ILE A 303 7.17 -23.19 16.48
C ILE A 303 8.49 -23.89 16.26
N LEU A 304 8.63 -24.56 15.12
CA LEU A 304 9.86 -25.25 14.70
C LEU A 304 10.88 -24.21 14.18
N ILE A 305 12.06 -24.19 14.79
CA ILE A 305 13.15 -23.34 14.31
C ILE A 305 13.70 -23.93 13.01
N GLN A 306 13.52 -23.22 11.91
CA GLN A 306 14.08 -23.58 10.60
C GLN A 306 15.57 -23.24 10.55
N ARG A 307 15.90 -21.99 10.90
CA ARG A 307 17.26 -21.47 10.92
C ARG A 307 17.45 -20.53 12.11
N VAL A 308 18.65 -20.47 12.63
CA VAL A 308 19.10 -19.41 13.53
C VAL A 308 19.90 -18.38 12.76
N ILE A 309 19.68 -17.11 13.04
CA ILE A 309 20.41 -16.01 12.39
C ILE A 309 21.81 -15.94 13.01
N PRO A 310 22.89 -15.97 12.20
CA PRO A 310 24.26 -15.84 12.70
C PRO A 310 24.47 -14.58 13.55
N GLY A 311 25.05 -14.73 14.74
CA GLY A 311 25.19 -13.66 15.74
C GLY A 311 23.89 -13.22 16.39
N GLY A 312 22.76 -13.90 16.11
CA GLY A 312 21.45 -13.64 16.69
C GLY A 312 21.32 -14.09 18.14
N ALA A 313 20.21 -13.73 18.79
CA ALA A 313 19.94 -14.08 20.19
C ALA A 313 19.81 -15.59 20.38
N ALA A 314 19.10 -16.27 19.48
CA ALA A 314 18.91 -17.72 19.52
C ALA A 314 20.24 -18.48 19.41
N GLU A 315 21.14 -18.08 18.50
CA GLU A 315 22.44 -18.70 18.35
C GLU A 315 23.27 -18.55 19.62
N ARG A 316 23.35 -17.34 20.19
CA ARG A 316 24.10 -17.08 21.43
C ARG A 316 23.54 -17.89 22.62
N ALA A 317 22.24 -18.14 22.63
CA ALA A 317 21.60 -18.95 23.66
C ALA A 317 21.71 -20.46 23.42
N GLY A 318 22.23 -20.89 22.26
CA GLY A 318 22.42 -22.31 21.95
C GLY A 318 21.16 -23.01 21.41
N LEU A 319 20.18 -22.25 20.91
CA LEU A 319 19.05 -22.81 20.13
C LEU A 319 19.57 -23.31 18.77
N ARG A 320 18.87 -24.30 18.21
CA ARG A 320 19.31 -25.01 17.00
C ARG A 320 18.26 -24.93 15.91
N GLY A 321 18.67 -24.61 14.71
CA GLY A 321 17.84 -24.72 13.51
C GLY A 321 17.80 -26.14 12.96
N GLY A 322 16.89 -26.38 12.03
CA GLY A 322 16.77 -27.62 11.28
C GLY A 322 17.94 -27.85 10.33
N ASN A 323 18.23 -29.12 10.02
CA ASN A 323 19.30 -29.54 9.13
C ASN A 323 18.88 -30.57 8.09
N GLU A 324 17.64 -31.07 8.16
CA GLU A 324 17.09 -32.06 7.23
C GLU A 324 15.95 -31.43 6.42
N GLN A 325 16.07 -31.44 5.10
CA GLN A 325 15.07 -30.86 4.23
C GLN A 325 13.88 -31.82 4.05
N ALA A 326 12.68 -31.31 4.27
CA ALA A 326 11.42 -32.00 4.02
C ALA A 326 10.43 -31.08 3.32
N TYR A 327 9.25 -31.59 2.94
CA TYR A 327 8.21 -30.84 2.28
C TYR A 327 6.87 -31.01 2.98
N VAL A 328 6.17 -29.92 3.22
CA VAL A 328 4.77 -29.90 3.65
C VAL A 328 3.95 -29.35 2.49
N GLY A 329 3.26 -30.25 1.77
CA GLY A 329 2.71 -29.91 0.45
C GLY A 329 3.83 -29.49 -0.51
N ASN A 330 3.77 -28.28 -1.04
CA ASN A 330 4.82 -27.71 -1.92
C ASN A 330 5.82 -26.81 -1.16
N THR A 331 5.69 -26.68 0.15
CA THR A 331 6.56 -25.78 0.95
C THR A 331 7.75 -26.56 1.50
N PRO A 332 9.00 -26.19 1.17
CA PRO A 332 10.19 -26.79 1.75
C PRO A 332 10.33 -26.32 3.21
N ILE A 333 10.61 -27.25 4.11
CA ILE A 333 10.89 -26.97 5.53
C ILE A 333 12.17 -27.67 5.96
N LEU A 334 12.77 -27.22 7.06
CA LEU A 334 13.93 -27.84 7.66
C LEU A 334 13.51 -28.52 8.99
N LEU A 335 13.66 -29.83 9.06
CA LEU A 335 13.42 -30.64 10.25
C LEU A 335 14.67 -30.75 11.12
N GLY A 336 14.51 -31.26 12.38
CA GLY A 336 15.60 -31.50 13.34
C GLY A 336 15.97 -30.24 14.15
N GLY A 337 15.31 -29.11 13.94
CA GLY A 337 15.45 -27.93 14.78
C GLY A 337 14.71 -28.05 16.11
N ASP A 338 14.99 -27.10 17.02
CA ASP A 338 14.27 -27.00 18.29
C ASP A 338 12.81 -26.57 18.03
N LEU A 339 11.87 -27.14 18.77
CA LEU A 339 10.44 -26.82 18.71
C LEU A 339 10.06 -25.99 19.93
N ILE A 340 9.89 -24.67 19.75
CA ILE A 340 9.48 -23.74 20.80
C ILE A 340 8.00 -23.98 21.12
N VAL A 341 7.69 -24.13 22.42
CA VAL A 341 6.32 -24.36 22.92
C VAL A 341 5.86 -23.31 23.90
N ALA A 342 6.78 -22.56 24.53
CA ALA A 342 6.43 -21.44 25.41
C ALA A 342 7.54 -20.39 25.47
N ILE A 343 7.14 -19.14 25.67
CA ILE A 343 8.03 -18.00 25.95
C ILE A 343 7.48 -17.28 27.19
N ASP A 344 8.33 -17.09 28.22
CA ASP A 344 7.95 -16.54 29.54
C ASP A 344 6.72 -17.23 30.14
N GLY A 345 6.63 -18.56 29.96
CA GLY A 345 5.52 -19.38 30.44
C GLY A 345 4.23 -19.25 29.62
N GLN A 346 4.17 -18.37 28.63
CA GLN A 346 3.04 -18.24 27.71
C GLN A 346 3.19 -19.25 26.56
N GLN A 347 2.16 -20.05 26.31
CA GLN A 347 2.17 -21.04 25.23
C GLN A 347 2.30 -20.34 23.86
N VAL A 348 3.06 -20.96 22.95
CA VAL A 348 3.31 -20.47 21.60
C VAL A 348 2.94 -21.57 20.61
N ASN A 349 1.90 -21.34 19.79
CA ASN A 349 1.38 -22.28 18.81
C ASN A 349 1.59 -21.78 17.37
N ASP A 350 1.60 -20.45 17.18
CA ASP A 350 1.79 -19.81 15.89
C ASP A 350 2.73 -18.58 15.98
N PRO A 351 3.18 -18.02 14.84
CA PRO A 351 4.04 -16.85 14.83
C PRO A 351 3.42 -15.59 15.44
N GLN A 352 2.08 -15.47 15.46
CA GLN A 352 1.39 -14.33 16.06
C GLN A 352 1.59 -14.33 17.59
N ASP A 353 1.60 -15.51 18.23
CA ASP A 353 1.88 -15.63 19.67
C ASP A 353 3.28 -15.06 20.00
N ILE A 354 4.29 -15.38 19.17
CA ILE A 354 5.64 -14.79 19.33
C ILE A 354 5.57 -13.28 19.20
N SER A 355 4.90 -12.76 18.17
CA SER A 355 4.76 -11.32 17.93
C SER A 355 4.09 -10.61 19.09
N ALA A 356 3.00 -11.17 19.62
CA ALA A 356 2.27 -10.63 20.77
C ALA A 356 3.11 -10.63 22.06
N ILE A 357 3.96 -11.65 22.27
CA ILE A 357 4.87 -11.68 23.42
C ILE A 357 5.99 -10.64 23.21
N MET A 358 6.61 -10.63 22.01
CA MET A 358 7.70 -9.69 21.69
C MET A 358 7.27 -8.23 21.78
N SER A 359 6.01 -7.89 21.48
CA SER A 359 5.51 -6.51 21.58
C SER A 359 5.60 -5.93 22.99
N LYS A 360 5.70 -6.77 24.02
CA LYS A 360 5.80 -6.39 25.44
C LYS A 360 7.26 -6.23 25.91
N HIS A 361 8.24 -6.55 25.06
CA HIS A 361 9.65 -6.53 25.38
C HIS A 361 10.44 -5.53 24.55
N GLN A 362 11.69 -5.32 24.95
CA GLN A 362 12.67 -4.52 24.23
C GLN A 362 13.92 -5.35 23.89
N ALA A 363 14.69 -4.91 22.90
CA ALA A 363 15.98 -5.50 22.63
C ALA A 363 16.90 -5.33 23.86
N GLY A 364 17.52 -6.43 24.30
CA GLY A 364 18.30 -6.49 25.54
C GLY A 364 17.56 -7.12 26.72
N ASP A 365 16.24 -7.26 26.68
CA ASP A 365 15.49 -7.96 27.73
C ASP A 365 15.85 -9.44 27.75
N THR A 366 15.79 -10.02 28.95
CA THR A 366 16.00 -11.47 29.15
C THR A 366 14.66 -12.14 29.27
N ILE A 367 14.41 -13.10 28.40
CA ILE A 367 13.20 -13.95 28.40
C ILE A 367 13.55 -15.42 28.64
N SER A 368 12.58 -16.21 29.05
CA SER A 368 12.70 -17.66 29.15
C SER A 368 12.04 -18.33 27.93
N VAL A 369 12.76 -19.23 27.28
CA VAL A 369 12.26 -20.01 26.13
C VAL A 369 12.22 -21.48 26.49
N THR A 370 11.03 -22.07 26.43
CA THR A 370 10.80 -23.53 26.62
C THR A 370 10.60 -24.17 25.26
N PHE A 371 11.38 -25.20 24.99
CA PHE A 371 11.39 -25.88 23.69
C PHE A 371 11.68 -27.38 23.85
N TYR A 372 11.35 -28.15 22.83
CA TYR A 372 11.76 -29.52 22.70
C TYR A 372 12.95 -29.65 21.75
N ARG A 373 13.97 -30.40 22.20
CA ARG A 373 15.09 -30.85 21.37
C ARG A 373 14.99 -32.38 21.27
N GLY A 374 14.48 -32.88 20.17
CA GLY A 374 13.99 -34.23 20.07
C GLY A 374 12.82 -34.46 21.05
N ARG A 375 12.96 -35.41 21.96
CA ARG A 375 11.93 -35.68 22.99
C ARG A 375 12.18 -35.00 24.34
N ARG A 376 13.27 -34.25 24.47
CA ARG A 376 13.66 -33.62 25.74
C ARG A 376 13.16 -32.19 25.79
N GLN A 377 12.36 -31.89 26.80
CA GLN A 377 11.97 -30.51 27.10
C GLN A 377 13.12 -29.78 27.81
N ILE A 378 13.41 -28.56 27.37
CA ILE A 378 14.47 -27.69 27.88
C ILE A 378 13.90 -26.30 28.03
N THR A 379 14.25 -25.64 29.12
CA THR A 379 14.02 -24.20 29.29
C THR A 379 15.35 -23.50 29.45
N LEU A 380 15.57 -22.43 28.69
CA LEU A 380 16.76 -21.60 28.81
C LEU A 380 16.39 -20.09 28.87
N LYS A 381 17.32 -19.30 29.38
CA LYS A 381 17.24 -17.83 29.33
C LYS A 381 17.94 -17.33 28.08
N LEU A 382 17.31 -16.38 27.40
CA LEU A 382 17.79 -15.77 26.17
C LEU A 382 17.70 -14.25 26.28
N ILE A 383 18.77 -13.55 25.95
CA ILE A 383 18.78 -12.09 25.84
C ILE A 383 18.35 -11.70 24.41
N LEU A 384 17.24 -11.01 24.31
CA LEU A 384 16.69 -10.57 23.02
C LEU A 384 17.67 -9.71 22.25
N GLY A 385 17.82 -10.01 20.99
CA GLY A 385 18.56 -9.17 20.03
C GLY A 385 17.68 -8.05 19.47
N GLU A 386 18.26 -7.23 18.62
CA GLU A 386 17.54 -6.31 17.76
C GLU A 386 17.25 -7.01 16.43
N ALA A 387 16.01 -6.89 15.92
CA ALA A 387 15.67 -7.39 14.60
C ALA A 387 16.58 -6.72 13.56
N ARG A 388 17.22 -7.51 12.72
CA ARG A 388 18.01 -7.00 11.58
C ARG A 388 17.08 -6.91 10.38
N ASP A 389 17.09 -5.78 9.70
CA ASP A 389 16.48 -5.71 8.38
C ASP A 389 17.25 -6.65 7.44
N SER A 390 16.54 -7.49 6.70
CA SER A 390 17.10 -8.54 5.84
C SER A 390 17.89 -8.00 4.61
N ASN A 391 18.18 -6.70 4.56
CA ASN A 391 18.90 -6.02 3.47
C ASN A 391 20.24 -5.40 3.89
N THR A 392 21.04 -6.10 4.71
CA THR A 392 22.47 -5.78 4.88
C THR A 392 23.34 -7.00 4.57
#